data_17487083048ce3f3756d7bd44e37ce47
#
_entry.id   17487083048ce3f3756d7bd44e37ce47
#
_cell.length_a   1.000
_cell.length_b   1.000
_cell.length_c   1.000
_cell.angle_alpha   90.00
_cell.angle_beta   90.00
_cell.angle_gamma   90.00
#
_symmetry.space_group_name_H-M   'P 1'
#
loop_
_entity.id
_entity.type
_entity.pdbx_description
1 polymer ?
#
loop_
_entity_poly.entity_id
_entity_poly.type
_entity_poly.pdbx_seq_one_letter_code
_entity_poly.pdbx_strand_id
1 'polypeptide(L)'
;TETTGLDPSGGDQIIQIGAVRIVNGRLLAHECYEQLVHPGRDIPEAGIPIHGITPEMVADQPRIEKVLPVFHRFAADSVLVAHNAAFDMKFLQLLEQRTGVVFAQPVLDTLLLSAVAHPNQESHRLEALAERFGLTIFGRHTALGDAMVTAEVWLHLMGQLEKMGILTLRQAREAAQKTYYARLKY
;
A
#
# COMPACT_ATOMS: atom_id res chain seq x y z
N THR A 1 3.63 2.77 -0.57
CA THR A 1 4.90 3.33 -1.08
C THR A 1 4.81 4.83 -1.25
N GLU A 2 5.92 5.57 -1.01
CA GLU A 2 6.09 6.94 -1.46
C GLU A 2 6.92 6.96 -2.74
N THR A 3 6.60 7.90 -3.65
CA THR A 3 7.15 7.93 -5.00
C THR A 3 7.47 9.35 -5.46
N THR A 4 8.32 9.50 -6.48
CA THR A 4 8.63 10.81 -7.07
C THR A 4 7.47 11.43 -7.85
N GLY A 5 6.43 10.66 -8.15
CA GLY A 5 5.24 11.06 -8.89
C GLY A 5 4.30 9.87 -9.11
N LEU A 6 3.29 10.05 -9.94
CA LEU A 6 2.18 9.09 -10.08
C LEU A 6 2.28 8.19 -11.32
N ASP A 7 3.27 8.42 -12.19
CA ASP A 7 3.43 7.68 -13.45
C ASP A 7 4.74 6.89 -13.50
N PRO A 8 4.74 5.63 -13.02
CA PRO A 8 5.92 4.78 -13.10
C PRO A 8 6.32 4.45 -14.54
N SER A 9 5.38 4.48 -15.50
CA SER A 9 5.70 4.28 -16.94
C SER A 9 6.41 5.51 -17.53
N GLY A 10 6.14 6.69 -16.99
CA GLY A 10 6.81 7.95 -17.31
C GLY A 10 8.15 8.15 -16.57
N GLY A 11 8.58 7.16 -15.80
CA GLY A 11 9.87 7.16 -15.12
C GLY A 11 9.85 7.55 -13.65
N ASP A 12 8.68 7.71 -13.02
CA ASP A 12 8.61 7.92 -11.59
C ASP A 12 9.13 6.70 -10.81
N GLN A 13 9.73 6.97 -9.66
CA GLN A 13 10.45 5.97 -8.87
C GLN A 13 9.96 5.93 -7.43
N ILE A 14 10.07 4.77 -6.79
CA ILE A 14 9.84 4.61 -5.35
C ILE A 14 10.95 5.32 -4.59
N ILE A 15 10.58 6.09 -3.56
CA ILE A 15 11.49 6.78 -2.63
C ILE A 15 11.36 6.30 -1.19
N GLN A 16 10.26 5.61 -0.84
CA GLN A 16 10.11 4.93 0.45
C GLN A 16 9.19 3.73 0.30
N ILE A 17 9.52 2.64 1.03
CA ILE A 17 8.64 1.48 1.21
C ILE A 17 8.37 1.33 2.69
N GLY A 18 7.09 1.22 3.05
CA GLY A 18 6.63 0.90 4.39
C GLY A 18 5.66 -0.28 4.37
N ALA A 19 5.80 -1.18 5.34
CA ALA A 19 4.91 -2.30 5.51
C ALA A 19 4.88 -2.76 6.98
N VAL A 20 3.77 -3.38 7.38
CA VAL A 20 3.60 -3.95 8.71
C VAL A 20 2.91 -5.30 8.60
N ARG A 21 3.19 -6.19 9.53
CA ARG A 21 2.63 -7.54 9.54
C ARG A 21 1.35 -7.63 10.34
N ILE A 22 0.38 -8.35 9.80
CA ILE A 22 -0.82 -8.79 10.49
C ILE A 22 -0.78 -10.32 10.56
N VAL A 23 -0.95 -10.88 11.75
CA VAL A 23 -1.02 -12.34 11.97
C VAL A 23 -2.23 -12.66 12.84
N ASN A 24 -3.07 -13.58 12.38
CA ASN A 24 -4.27 -14.02 13.10
C ASN A 24 -5.16 -12.84 13.54
N GLY A 25 -5.38 -11.87 12.65
CA GLY A 25 -6.21 -10.70 12.93
C GLY A 25 -5.60 -9.69 13.90
N ARG A 26 -4.28 -9.75 14.15
CA ARG A 26 -3.56 -8.82 15.04
C ARG A 26 -2.48 -8.09 14.28
N LEU A 27 -2.46 -6.78 14.43
CA LEU A 27 -1.37 -5.93 13.96
C LEU A 27 -0.13 -6.14 14.85
N LEU A 28 0.99 -6.51 14.23
CA LEU A 28 2.27 -6.67 14.91
C LEU A 28 3.16 -5.47 14.60
N ALA A 29 2.95 -4.37 15.31
CA ALA A 29 3.64 -3.09 15.03
C ALA A 29 5.17 -3.17 15.09
N HIS A 30 5.72 -4.13 15.84
CA HIS A 30 7.17 -4.37 15.93
C HIS A 30 7.70 -5.21 14.75
N GLU A 31 6.84 -5.88 13.99
CA GLU A 31 7.18 -6.57 12.74
C GLU A 31 6.85 -5.66 11.56
N CYS A 32 7.64 -4.62 11.38
CA CYS A 32 7.49 -3.65 10.31
C CYS A 32 8.73 -3.58 9.42
N TYR A 33 8.53 -3.05 8.24
CA TYR A 33 9.57 -2.74 7.27
C TYR A 33 9.46 -1.26 6.91
N GLU A 34 10.55 -0.53 6.99
CA GLU A 34 10.63 0.84 6.53
C GLU A 34 12.00 1.10 5.91
N GLN A 35 12.01 1.59 4.68
CA GLN A 35 13.25 1.87 3.98
C GLN A 35 13.09 3.02 2.99
N LEU A 36 13.91 4.05 3.16
CA LEU A 36 14.11 5.08 2.14
C LEU A 36 14.91 4.51 0.97
N VAL A 37 14.63 4.99 -0.23
CA VAL A 37 15.22 4.50 -1.48
C VAL A 37 15.79 5.67 -2.26
N HIS A 38 17.04 5.56 -2.71
CA HIS A 38 17.62 6.51 -3.66
C HIS A 38 16.96 6.31 -5.03
N PRO A 39 16.21 7.31 -5.54
CA PRO A 39 15.41 7.13 -6.78
C PRO A 39 16.25 7.11 -8.05
N GLY A 40 17.48 7.60 -8.02
CA GLY A 40 18.30 7.76 -9.22
C GLY A 40 17.87 8.91 -10.14
N ARG A 41 17.00 9.77 -9.65
CA ARG A 41 16.48 10.97 -10.30
C ARG A 41 16.15 12.02 -9.25
N ASP A 42 15.87 13.24 -9.69
CA ASP A 42 15.44 14.30 -8.80
C ASP A 42 14.05 14.02 -8.21
N ILE A 43 13.85 14.45 -6.97
CA ILE A 43 12.54 14.47 -6.32
C ILE A 43 11.89 15.80 -6.67
N PRO A 44 10.70 15.80 -7.33
CA PRO A 44 10.00 17.03 -7.64
C PRO A 44 9.62 17.80 -6.36
N GLU A 45 9.93 19.09 -6.32
CA GLU A 45 9.64 19.96 -5.17
C GLU A 45 8.16 19.95 -4.77
N ALA A 46 7.26 19.80 -5.75
CA ALA A 46 5.82 19.75 -5.51
C ALA A 46 5.36 18.51 -4.71
N GLY A 47 6.16 17.43 -4.70
CA GLY A 47 5.87 16.22 -3.92
C GLY A 47 6.31 16.33 -2.47
N ILE A 48 7.35 17.12 -2.17
CA ILE A 48 7.94 17.20 -0.84
C ILE A 48 6.92 17.60 0.25
N PRO A 49 6.02 18.58 0.03
CA PRO A 49 4.99 18.91 1.02
C PRO A 49 4.00 17.76 1.27
N ILE A 50 3.91 16.78 0.37
CA ILE A 50 3.00 15.64 0.49
C ILE A 50 3.63 14.54 1.34
N HIS A 51 4.82 14.04 0.95
CA HIS A 51 5.47 12.90 1.60
C HIS A 51 6.62 13.28 2.56
N GLY A 52 7.03 14.55 2.58
CA GLY A 52 8.08 15.05 3.49
C GLY A 52 9.50 14.57 3.20
N ILE A 53 9.72 13.82 2.11
CA ILE A 53 11.03 13.24 1.78
C ILE A 53 11.80 14.21 0.89
N THR A 54 12.95 14.68 1.38
CA THR A 54 13.82 15.59 0.64
C THR A 54 14.93 14.85 -0.11
N PRO A 55 15.57 15.47 -1.11
CA PRO A 55 16.72 14.89 -1.81
C PRO A 55 17.85 14.47 -0.88
N GLU A 56 18.12 15.25 0.19
CA GLU A 56 19.16 14.96 1.17
C GLU A 56 18.87 13.69 1.96
N MET A 57 17.60 13.42 2.28
CA MET A 57 17.20 12.23 3.03
C MET A 57 17.48 10.93 2.26
N VAL A 58 17.46 10.98 0.93
CA VAL A 58 17.64 9.80 0.06
C VAL A 58 19.03 9.73 -0.58
N ALA A 59 19.86 10.74 -0.44
CA ALA A 59 21.14 10.87 -1.14
C ALA A 59 22.06 9.66 -0.92
N ASP A 60 22.17 9.19 0.32
CA ASP A 60 23.02 8.06 0.72
C ASP A 60 22.24 6.75 0.91
N GLN A 61 20.98 6.71 0.48
CA GLN A 61 20.14 5.53 0.63
C GLN A 61 20.41 4.49 -0.47
N PRO A 62 20.17 3.20 -0.18
CA PRO A 62 20.32 2.17 -1.20
C PRO A 62 19.34 2.36 -2.35
N ARG A 63 19.75 1.94 -3.55
CA ARG A 63 18.88 1.92 -4.72
C ARG A 63 17.90 0.75 -4.66
N ILE A 64 16.83 0.84 -5.44
CA ILE A 64 15.73 -0.13 -5.45
C ILE A 64 16.19 -1.57 -5.72
N GLU A 65 17.25 -1.76 -6.49
CA GLU A 65 17.83 -3.08 -6.79
C GLU A 65 18.35 -3.81 -5.54
N LYS A 66 18.74 -3.04 -4.50
CA LYS A 66 19.16 -3.59 -3.20
C LYS A 66 17.99 -3.70 -2.21
N VAL A 67 17.05 -2.76 -2.28
CA VAL A 67 15.92 -2.66 -1.35
C VAL A 67 14.86 -3.71 -1.65
N LEU A 68 14.49 -3.87 -2.94
CA LEU A 68 13.35 -4.68 -3.32
C LEU A 68 13.50 -6.17 -2.98
N PRO A 69 14.68 -6.82 -3.13
CA PRO A 69 14.86 -8.19 -2.68
C PRO A 69 14.71 -8.38 -1.17
N VAL A 70 15.07 -7.37 -0.37
CA VAL A 70 14.91 -7.40 1.10
C VAL A 70 13.45 -7.27 1.46
N PHE A 71 12.74 -6.32 0.86
CA PHE A 71 11.31 -6.16 1.03
C PHE A 71 10.53 -7.41 0.59
N HIS A 72 10.91 -8.01 -0.54
CA HIS A 72 10.29 -9.23 -1.02
C HIS A 72 10.42 -10.39 0.00
N ARG A 73 11.59 -10.54 0.64
CA ARG A 73 11.75 -11.54 1.71
C ARG A 73 10.88 -11.24 2.92
N PHE A 74 10.72 -9.96 3.29
CA PHE A 74 9.79 -9.57 4.35
C PHE A 74 8.34 -9.92 4.01
N ALA A 75 7.94 -9.72 2.74
CA ALA A 75 6.60 -9.98 2.24
C ALA A 75 6.35 -11.45 1.83
N ALA A 76 7.36 -12.33 1.85
CA ALA A 76 7.24 -13.73 1.46
C ALA A 76 6.16 -14.45 2.25
N ASP A 77 5.45 -15.36 1.58
CA ASP A 77 4.37 -16.20 2.14
C ASP A 77 3.19 -15.41 2.75
N SER A 78 3.02 -14.15 2.34
CA SER A 78 1.95 -13.26 2.83
C SER A 78 0.93 -12.97 1.74
N VAL A 79 -0.24 -12.49 2.17
CA VAL A 79 -1.17 -11.72 1.31
C VAL A 79 -0.77 -10.26 1.42
N LEU A 80 -0.60 -9.59 0.28
CA LEU A 80 -0.33 -8.15 0.26
C LEU A 80 -1.65 -7.40 0.43
N VAL A 81 -1.68 -6.47 1.37
CA VAL A 81 -2.82 -5.59 1.60
C VAL A 81 -2.36 -4.14 1.39
N ALA A 82 -3.03 -3.42 0.51
CA ALA A 82 -2.74 -2.02 0.26
C ALA A 82 -4.02 -1.22 0.04
N HIS A 83 -3.93 0.09 0.16
CA HIS A 83 -5.01 1.00 -0.16
C HIS A 83 -4.78 1.60 -1.54
N ASN A 84 -5.68 1.34 -2.49
CA ASN A 84 -5.45 1.59 -3.92
C ASN A 84 -4.25 0.77 -4.45
N ALA A 85 -4.30 -0.52 -4.19
CA ALA A 85 -3.20 -1.46 -4.43
C ALA A 85 -2.68 -1.47 -5.88
N ALA A 86 -3.52 -1.11 -6.85
CA ALA A 86 -3.13 -1.02 -8.25
C ALA A 86 -1.97 -0.05 -8.47
N PHE A 87 -1.91 1.04 -7.68
CA PHE A 87 -0.83 2.01 -7.74
C PHE A 87 0.51 1.38 -7.34
N ASP A 88 0.60 0.80 -6.15
CA ASP A 88 1.83 0.17 -5.66
C ASP A 88 2.26 -1.00 -6.53
N MET A 89 1.32 -1.85 -6.93
CA MET A 89 1.59 -3.03 -7.76
C MET A 89 2.12 -2.65 -9.14
N LYS A 90 1.68 -1.52 -9.71
CA LYS A 90 2.20 -1.05 -11.00
C LYS A 90 3.69 -0.68 -10.91
N PHE A 91 4.10 0.00 -9.82
CA PHE A 91 5.53 0.29 -9.58
C PHE A 91 6.33 -1.00 -9.41
N LEU A 92 5.84 -1.95 -8.59
CA LEU A 92 6.53 -3.20 -8.34
C LEU A 92 6.68 -4.05 -9.62
N GLN A 93 5.63 -4.15 -10.44
CA GLN A 93 5.66 -4.90 -11.71
C GLN A 93 6.65 -4.32 -12.72
N LEU A 94 6.71 -2.99 -12.86
CA LEU A 94 7.67 -2.38 -13.78
C LEU A 94 9.14 -2.54 -13.34
N LEU A 95 9.35 -2.83 -12.06
CA LEU A 95 10.69 -3.10 -11.53
C LEU A 95 11.16 -4.55 -11.73
N GLU A 96 10.27 -5.48 -12.14
CA GLU A 96 10.61 -6.91 -12.31
C GLU A 96 11.79 -7.13 -13.25
N GLN A 97 11.77 -6.48 -14.42
CA GLN A 97 12.87 -6.64 -15.40
C GLN A 97 14.21 -6.14 -14.86
N ARG A 98 14.19 -5.07 -14.06
CA ARG A 98 15.40 -4.43 -13.54
C ARG A 98 15.97 -5.14 -12.32
N THR A 99 15.11 -5.70 -11.49
CA THR A 99 15.48 -6.27 -10.18
C THR A 99 15.45 -7.78 -10.14
N GLY A 100 14.77 -8.44 -11.09
CA GLY A 100 14.49 -9.87 -11.06
C GLY A 100 13.51 -10.30 -9.96
N VAL A 101 12.88 -9.36 -9.27
CA VAL A 101 11.95 -9.62 -8.15
C VAL A 101 10.51 -9.57 -8.65
N VAL A 102 9.79 -10.67 -8.45
CA VAL A 102 8.37 -10.82 -8.85
C VAL A 102 7.50 -10.94 -7.61
N PHE A 103 6.51 -10.05 -7.48
CA PHE A 103 5.49 -10.13 -6.43
C PHE A 103 4.29 -10.90 -6.94
N ALA A 104 4.29 -12.22 -6.72
CA ALA A 104 3.22 -13.13 -7.13
C ALA A 104 2.16 -13.38 -6.05
N GLN A 105 2.30 -12.77 -4.89
CA GLN A 105 1.38 -12.93 -3.76
C GLN A 105 -0.03 -12.45 -4.13
N PRO A 106 -1.07 -13.03 -3.54
CA PRO A 106 -2.41 -12.47 -3.62
C PRO A 106 -2.45 -11.04 -3.06
N VAL A 107 -3.23 -10.18 -3.69
CA VAL A 107 -3.38 -8.78 -3.28
C VAL A 107 -4.82 -8.51 -2.88
N LEU A 108 -5.01 -7.82 -1.77
CA LEU A 108 -6.27 -7.24 -1.31
C LEU A 108 -6.16 -5.72 -1.31
N ASP A 109 -7.19 -5.08 -1.83
CA ASP A 109 -7.28 -3.62 -1.92
C ASP A 109 -8.34 -3.11 -0.94
N THR A 110 -7.92 -2.39 0.09
CA THR A 110 -8.83 -1.85 1.11
C THR A 110 -9.76 -0.76 0.57
N LEU A 111 -9.38 -0.04 -0.50
CA LEU A 111 -10.27 0.90 -1.17
C LEU A 111 -11.46 0.16 -1.80
N LEU A 112 -11.19 -0.90 -2.57
CA LEU A 112 -12.23 -1.70 -3.21
C LEU A 112 -13.10 -2.44 -2.18
N LEU A 113 -12.48 -3.04 -1.16
CA LEU A 113 -13.19 -3.76 -0.11
C LEU A 113 -14.01 -2.84 0.80
N SER A 114 -13.57 -1.60 1.00
CA SER A 114 -14.39 -0.56 1.65
C SER A 114 -15.65 -0.25 0.83
N ALA A 115 -15.55 -0.21 -0.50
CA ALA A 115 -16.71 -0.01 -1.35
C ALA A 115 -17.67 -1.21 -1.33
N VAL A 116 -17.16 -2.44 -1.14
CA VAL A 116 -17.99 -3.63 -0.90
C VAL A 116 -18.74 -3.50 0.42
N ALA A 117 -18.05 -3.17 1.50
CA ALA A 117 -18.62 -3.09 2.84
C ALA A 117 -19.57 -1.89 3.02
N HIS A 118 -19.31 -0.80 2.31
CA HIS A 118 -20.01 0.48 2.46
C HIS A 118 -20.37 1.10 1.10
N PRO A 119 -21.25 0.47 0.29
CA PRO A 119 -21.49 0.88 -1.10
C PRO A 119 -22.11 2.30 -1.23
N ASN A 120 -22.71 2.82 -0.18
CA ASN A 120 -23.39 4.11 -0.16
C ASN A 120 -22.52 5.26 0.41
N GLN A 121 -21.24 5.02 0.68
CA GLN A 121 -20.34 6.05 1.18
C GLN A 121 -19.78 6.89 0.01
N GLU A 122 -19.70 8.19 0.22
CA GLU A 122 -19.20 9.15 -0.79
C GLU A 122 -17.69 9.04 -1.00
N SER A 123 -16.93 8.69 0.04
CA SER A 123 -15.48 8.60 -0.02
C SER A 123 -14.97 7.30 0.60
N HIS A 124 -14.04 6.69 -0.12
CA HIS A 124 -13.28 5.51 0.31
C HIS A 124 -11.78 5.81 0.42
N ARG A 125 -11.40 7.10 0.49
CA ARG A 125 -10.01 7.49 0.73
C ARG A 125 -9.57 7.03 2.12
N LEU A 126 -8.27 6.78 2.28
CA LEU A 126 -7.71 6.24 3.52
C LEU A 126 -8.05 7.11 4.74
N GLU A 127 -7.96 8.43 4.58
CA GLU A 127 -8.29 9.40 5.64
C GLU A 127 -9.77 9.33 6.05
N ALA A 128 -10.66 9.23 5.06
CA ALA A 128 -12.10 9.13 5.32
C ALA A 128 -12.46 7.80 6.03
N LEU A 129 -11.74 6.73 5.73
CA LEU A 129 -11.90 5.44 6.41
C LEU A 129 -11.36 5.51 7.83
N ALA A 130 -10.18 6.10 8.03
CA ALA A 130 -9.59 6.27 9.35
C ALA A 130 -10.51 7.10 10.27
N GLU A 131 -11.03 8.21 9.78
CA GLU A 131 -12.00 9.03 10.52
C GLU A 131 -13.27 8.24 10.88
N ARG A 132 -13.83 7.53 9.92
CA ARG A 132 -15.05 6.70 10.11
C ARG A 132 -14.86 5.63 11.17
N PHE A 133 -13.68 5.02 11.23
CA PHE A 133 -13.35 3.97 12.19
C PHE A 133 -12.76 4.51 13.49
N GLY A 134 -12.63 5.83 13.64
CA GLY A 134 -12.07 6.47 14.84
C GLY A 134 -10.58 6.16 15.03
N LEU A 135 -9.85 5.93 13.94
CA LEU A 135 -8.43 5.61 14.00
C LEU A 135 -7.59 6.89 14.15
N THR A 136 -6.57 6.81 14.99
CA THR A 136 -5.58 7.89 15.11
C THR A 136 -4.49 7.69 14.06
N ILE A 137 -4.30 8.67 13.21
CA ILE A 137 -3.26 8.65 12.18
C ILE A 137 -1.96 9.20 12.77
N PHE A 138 -0.98 8.32 13.03
CA PHE A 138 0.37 8.70 13.39
C PHE A 138 1.28 8.60 12.16
N GLY A 139 2.18 9.58 11.98
CA GLY A 139 3.15 9.56 10.88
C GLY A 139 2.52 9.67 9.48
N ARG A 140 1.49 10.50 9.35
CA ARG A 140 0.81 10.76 8.08
C ARG A 140 1.82 11.14 7.00
N HIS A 141 1.62 10.58 5.78
CA HIS A 141 2.50 10.77 4.63
C HIS A 141 3.93 10.22 4.81
N THR A 142 4.08 9.19 5.65
CA THR A 142 5.19 8.26 5.58
C THR A 142 4.68 6.91 5.12
N ALA A 143 5.48 6.18 4.34
CA ALA A 143 5.04 4.88 3.83
C ALA A 143 4.67 3.90 4.95
N LEU A 144 5.39 3.93 6.08
CA LEU A 144 5.06 3.10 7.25
C LEU A 144 3.80 3.59 7.97
N GLY A 145 3.63 4.90 8.13
CA GLY A 145 2.42 5.47 8.75
C GLY A 145 1.15 5.08 7.98
N ASP A 146 1.18 5.21 6.66
CA ASP A 146 0.06 4.82 5.81
C ASP A 146 -0.18 3.29 5.80
N ALA A 147 0.90 2.49 5.90
CA ALA A 147 0.78 1.03 6.05
C ALA A 147 0.12 0.65 7.38
N MET A 148 0.44 1.34 8.49
CA MET A 148 -0.19 1.13 9.80
C MET A 148 -1.69 1.45 9.75
N VAL A 149 -2.07 2.60 9.21
CA VAL A 149 -3.47 2.99 9.05
C VAL A 149 -4.21 2.02 8.14
N THR A 150 -3.60 1.61 7.03
CA THR A 150 -4.18 0.62 6.10
C THR A 150 -4.40 -0.72 6.79
N ALA A 151 -3.47 -1.15 7.64
CA ALA A 151 -3.59 -2.38 8.42
C ALA A 151 -4.78 -2.33 9.41
N GLU A 152 -4.94 -1.23 10.14
CA GLU A 152 -6.06 -1.03 11.05
C GLU A 152 -7.41 -0.96 10.30
N VAL A 153 -7.44 -0.22 9.17
CA VAL A 153 -8.62 -0.19 8.27
C VAL A 153 -8.98 -1.60 7.81
N TRP A 154 -7.99 -2.39 7.38
CA TRP A 154 -8.21 -3.78 6.97
C TRP A 154 -8.82 -4.62 8.09
N LEU A 155 -8.32 -4.52 9.32
CA LEU A 155 -8.87 -5.26 10.47
C LEU A 155 -10.33 -4.90 10.75
N HIS A 156 -10.71 -3.63 10.61
CA HIS A 156 -12.11 -3.19 10.71
C HIS A 156 -12.97 -3.75 9.57
N LEU A 157 -12.46 -3.69 8.33
CA LEU A 157 -13.17 -4.22 7.16
C LEU A 157 -13.38 -5.73 7.25
N MET A 158 -12.40 -6.49 7.75
CA MET A 158 -12.53 -7.95 7.93
C MET A 158 -13.80 -8.31 8.72
N GLY A 159 -14.03 -7.66 9.87
CA GLY A 159 -15.21 -7.93 10.70
C GLY A 159 -16.54 -7.57 10.01
N GLN A 160 -16.53 -6.60 9.09
CA GLN A 160 -17.71 -6.21 8.32
C GLN A 160 -17.95 -7.17 7.16
N LEU A 161 -16.91 -7.57 6.44
CA LEU A 161 -16.97 -8.53 5.35
C LEU A 161 -17.43 -9.91 5.87
N GLU A 162 -16.99 -10.32 7.05
CA GLU A 162 -17.43 -11.55 7.71
C GLU A 162 -18.94 -11.55 7.94
N LYS A 163 -19.52 -10.44 8.42
CA LYS A 163 -20.97 -10.29 8.59
C LYS A 163 -21.75 -10.37 7.27
N MET A 164 -21.09 -10.09 6.16
CA MET A 164 -21.65 -10.21 4.80
C MET A 164 -21.47 -11.62 4.20
N GLY A 165 -20.90 -12.57 4.94
CA GLY A 165 -20.59 -13.93 4.47
C GLY A 165 -19.36 -14.02 3.59
N ILE A 166 -18.50 -12.99 3.56
CA ILE A 166 -17.23 -12.98 2.84
C ILE A 166 -16.15 -13.45 3.84
N LEU A 167 -15.85 -14.75 3.80
CA LEU A 167 -15.05 -15.44 4.83
C LEU A 167 -13.67 -15.89 4.33
N THR A 168 -13.44 -15.85 3.02
CA THR A 168 -12.21 -16.37 2.42
C THR A 168 -11.52 -15.31 1.56
N LEU A 169 -10.22 -15.46 1.39
CA LEU A 169 -9.42 -14.63 0.48
C LEU A 169 -10.02 -14.60 -0.94
N ARG A 170 -10.45 -15.76 -1.45
CA ARG A 170 -11.09 -15.86 -2.76
C ARG A 170 -12.35 -15.01 -2.82
N GLN A 171 -13.25 -15.14 -1.86
CA GLN A 171 -14.50 -14.38 -1.82
C GLN A 171 -14.23 -12.87 -1.73
N ALA A 172 -13.25 -12.44 -0.93
CA ALA A 172 -12.88 -11.04 -0.83
C ALA A 172 -12.35 -10.48 -2.17
N ARG A 173 -11.49 -11.23 -2.85
CA ARG A 173 -10.97 -10.85 -4.18
C ARG A 173 -12.08 -10.79 -5.22
N GLU A 174 -12.96 -11.76 -5.27
CA GLU A 174 -14.10 -11.80 -6.19
C GLU A 174 -15.08 -10.63 -5.93
N ALA A 175 -15.35 -10.32 -4.65
CA ALA A 175 -16.20 -9.20 -4.26
C ALA A 175 -15.58 -7.86 -4.69
N ALA A 176 -14.28 -7.67 -4.44
CA ALA A 176 -13.55 -6.47 -4.85
C ALA A 176 -13.61 -6.27 -6.37
N GLN A 177 -13.42 -7.32 -7.16
CA GLN A 177 -13.48 -7.26 -8.63
C GLN A 177 -14.86 -6.87 -9.18
N LYS A 178 -15.93 -7.16 -8.44
CA LYS A 178 -17.32 -6.84 -8.84
C LYS A 178 -17.74 -5.44 -8.45
N THR A 179 -16.94 -4.68 -7.70
CA THR A 179 -17.29 -3.33 -7.27
C THR A 179 -17.29 -2.34 -8.43
N TYR A 180 -18.01 -1.25 -8.26
CA TYR A 180 -17.97 -0.14 -9.22
C TYR A 180 -16.55 0.37 -9.45
N TYR A 181 -15.75 0.45 -8.36
CA TYR A 181 -14.36 0.95 -8.42
C TYR A 181 -13.43 0.02 -9.21
N ALA A 182 -13.69 -1.28 -9.25
CA ALA A 182 -12.92 -2.22 -10.05
C ALA A 182 -13.07 -2.00 -11.57
N ARG A 183 -14.09 -1.26 -11.99
CA ARG A 183 -14.34 -0.91 -13.40
C ARG A 183 -13.66 0.39 -13.81
N LEU A 184 -13.24 1.18 -12.85
CA LEU A 184 -12.42 2.35 -13.08
C LEU A 184 -10.99 1.84 -13.34
N LYS A 185 -10.52 1.99 -14.58
CA LYS A 185 -9.11 1.71 -14.89
C LYS A 185 -8.27 2.78 -14.20
N TYR A 186 -7.44 2.37 -13.30
CA TYR A 186 -6.45 3.22 -12.66
C TYR A 186 -5.37 3.65 -13.67
#